data_9ff0dd469d75f6da1243c676114cde5f
#
_entry.id   9ff0dd469d75f6da1243c676114cde5f
#
_cell.length_a   1.000
_cell.length_b   1.000
_cell.length_c   1.000
_cell.angle_alpha   90.00
_cell.angle_beta   90.00
_cell.angle_gamma   90.00
#
_symmetry.space_group_name_H-M   'P 1'
#
loop_
_entity.id
_entity.type
_entity.pdbx_description
1 polymer ?
#
loop_
_entity_poly.entity_id
_entity_poly.type
_entity_poly.pdbx_seq_one_letter_code
_entity_poly.pdbx_strand_id
1 'polypeptide(L)'
;MAQFSLPQNSKIEVGNYFKDKTNSKNLRKINVYRWDPSTGKNPRIDTFEVDMDNCGPKVLDILFKIKNEIDPSLTFRRSCAHGVCGSCAMNIDGVNGLACIKSHSDINGDLNIYPLPHLKVVKDLIGDLTTLYKQYESIQPWLKVDQTGQEKTELKQSQKDREKLAGYYECILCACCSTSCPSYWWNGDKYLGPAVLLQAYRWINDSRDGDKKERLKKVADELKLYRCHTIMNCTNSCPKGLNPAKAIGSIKKMLATS
;
A
#
# COMPACT_ATOMS: atom_id res chain seq x y z
N MET A 1 0.76 0.64 42.96
CA MET A 1 0.80 1.60 41.83
C MET A 1 0.94 0.81 40.55
N ALA A 2 0.10 1.07 39.54
CA ALA A 2 0.24 0.43 38.21
C ALA A 2 1.52 0.96 37.57
N GLN A 3 2.41 0.07 37.15
CA GLN A 3 3.64 0.44 36.47
C GLN A 3 3.35 0.42 34.96
N PHE A 4 3.33 1.61 34.34
CA PHE A 4 3.17 1.72 32.91
C PHE A 4 4.49 1.40 32.22
N SER A 5 4.51 0.37 31.37
CA SER A 5 5.62 0.05 30.51
C SER A 5 5.21 0.22 29.04
N LEU A 6 6.12 0.72 28.21
CA LEU A 6 5.88 0.78 26.77
C LEU A 6 5.81 -0.64 26.20
N PRO A 7 4.93 -0.90 25.21
CA PRO A 7 4.95 -2.16 24.50
C PRO A 7 6.32 -2.47 23.91
N GLN A 8 6.63 -3.76 23.79
CA GLN A 8 7.88 -4.20 23.15
C GLN A 8 7.97 -3.64 21.72
N ASN A 9 9.15 -3.22 21.32
CA ASN A 9 9.44 -2.63 19.99
C ASN A 9 8.69 -1.33 19.67
N SER A 10 8.15 -0.63 20.66
CA SER A 10 7.40 0.62 20.47
C SER A 10 8.25 1.88 20.39
N LYS A 11 9.53 1.80 20.73
CA LYS A 11 10.47 2.92 20.72
C LYS A 11 11.44 2.81 19.55
N ILE A 12 11.52 3.86 18.72
CA ILE A 12 12.54 3.95 17.67
C ILE A 12 13.81 4.54 18.25
N GLU A 13 14.92 3.85 18.06
CA GLU A 13 16.24 4.25 18.55
C GLU A 13 17.08 4.88 17.43
N VAL A 14 18.10 5.66 17.81
CA VAL A 14 19.13 6.12 16.88
C VAL A 14 19.98 4.91 16.49
N GLY A 15 20.11 4.68 15.20
CA GLY A 15 20.85 3.55 14.65
C GLY A 15 22.27 3.90 14.23
N ASN A 16 22.77 3.18 13.24
CA ASN A 16 24.11 3.35 12.71
C ASN A 16 24.20 4.53 11.74
N TYR A 17 25.35 5.17 11.71
CA TYR A 17 25.68 6.20 10.74
C TYR A 17 26.74 5.67 9.76
N PHE A 18 26.39 5.61 8.49
CA PHE A 18 27.26 5.15 7.41
C PHE A 18 27.76 6.36 6.61
N LYS A 19 28.99 6.76 6.90
CA LYS A 19 29.64 7.89 6.22
C LYS A 19 30.08 7.47 4.83
N ASP A 20 29.91 8.38 3.86
CA ASP A 20 30.44 8.17 2.50
C ASP A 20 31.98 8.10 2.50
N LYS A 21 32.51 7.26 1.61
CA LYS A 21 33.96 7.06 1.44
C LYS A 21 34.50 7.61 0.11
N THR A 22 33.60 8.15 -0.74
CA THR A 22 33.95 8.56 -2.12
C THR A 22 34.44 10.00 -2.22
N ASN A 23 34.34 10.81 -1.14
CA ASN A 23 34.61 12.26 -1.16
C ASN A 23 33.78 13.03 -2.19
N SER A 24 32.59 12.52 -2.55
CA SER A 24 31.67 13.25 -3.43
C SER A 24 31.23 14.57 -2.80
N LYS A 25 30.98 15.58 -3.63
CA LYS A 25 30.45 16.89 -3.21
C LYS A 25 28.93 16.90 -3.15
N ASN A 26 28.25 15.91 -3.76
CA ASN A 26 26.80 15.83 -3.85
C ASN A 26 26.29 14.67 -2.97
N LEU A 27 26.50 14.81 -1.66
CA LEU A 27 26.05 13.83 -0.69
C LEU A 27 24.66 14.17 -0.17
N ARG A 28 23.82 13.14 -0.02
CA ARG A 28 22.52 13.26 0.61
C ARG A 28 22.41 12.26 1.76
N LYS A 29 21.80 12.69 2.88
CA LYS A 29 21.49 11.81 4.00
C LYS A 29 20.17 11.10 3.75
N ILE A 30 20.21 9.78 3.92
CA ILE A 30 19.07 8.88 3.76
C ILE A 30 18.84 8.18 5.09
N ASN A 31 17.73 8.49 5.73
CA ASN A 31 17.32 7.91 7.00
C ASN A 31 16.37 6.74 6.72
N VAL A 32 16.79 5.53 7.10
CA VAL A 32 16.03 4.31 6.78
C VAL A 32 15.65 3.59 8.08
N TYR A 33 14.38 3.28 8.20
CA TYR A 33 13.89 2.43 9.28
C TYR A 33 14.45 1.01 9.16
N ARG A 34 15.01 0.52 10.27
CA ARG A 34 15.61 -0.81 10.37
C ARG A 34 15.03 -1.55 11.56
N TRP A 35 14.64 -2.78 11.32
CA TRP A 35 14.22 -3.70 12.36
C TRP A 35 14.44 -5.14 11.93
N ASP A 36 14.98 -5.96 12.84
CA ASP A 36 15.18 -7.39 12.64
C ASP A 36 14.52 -8.17 13.79
N PRO A 37 13.53 -9.04 13.49
CA PRO A 37 12.81 -9.79 14.50
C PRO A 37 13.69 -10.76 15.29
N SER A 38 14.81 -11.21 14.71
CA SER A 38 15.72 -12.16 15.35
C SER A 38 16.50 -11.56 16.53
N THR A 39 16.61 -10.24 16.59
CA THR A 39 17.43 -9.57 17.62
C THR A 39 16.67 -9.27 18.92
N GLY A 40 15.34 -9.24 18.88
CA GLY A 40 14.49 -8.82 20.01
C GLY A 40 14.68 -7.35 20.43
N LYS A 41 15.46 -6.57 19.68
CA LYS A 41 15.75 -5.15 19.96
C LYS A 41 14.65 -4.25 19.38
N ASN A 42 14.59 -3.01 19.91
CA ASN A 42 13.76 -1.96 19.34
C ASN A 42 14.16 -1.63 17.90
N PRO A 43 13.22 -1.14 17.06
CA PRO A 43 13.56 -0.61 15.76
C PRO A 43 14.46 0.63 15.88
N ARG A 44 15.23 0.91 14.85
CA ARG A 44 16.15 2.04 14.80
C ARG A 44 16.08 2.74 13.45
N ILE A 45 16.64 3.94 13.38
CA ILE A 45 16.87 4.66 12.13
C ILE A 45 18.36 4.64 11.82
N ASP A 46 18.74 3.94 10.75
CA ASP A 46 20.10 4.02 10.22
C ASP A 46 20.19 5.18 9.22
N THR A 47 21.26 5.97 9.29
CA THR A 47 21.52 7.10 8.40
C THR A 47 22.67 6.77 7.46
N PHE A 48 22.43 6.92 6.16
CA PHE A 48 23.40 6.67 5.10
C PHE A 48 23.71 7.97 4.36
N GLU A 49 25.00 8.31 4.24
CA GLU A 49 25.45 9.32 3.26
C GLU A 49 25.58 8.64 1.91
N VAL A 50 24.82 9.11 0.94
CA VAL A 50 24.79 8.52 -0.40
C VAL A 50 25.23 9.56 -1.41
N ASP A 51 26.21 9.19 -2.24
CA ASP A 51 26.63 9.99 -3.39
C ASP A 51 25.55 9.95 -4.49
N MET A 52 24.97 11.12 -4.76
CA MET A 52 23.86 11.28 -5.70
C MET A 52 24.33 11.44 -7.16
N ASP A 53 25.60 11.78 -7.41
CA ASP A 53 26.11 11.90 -8.78
C ASP A 53 26.15 10.56 -9.51
N ASN A 54 26.37 9.48 -8.76
CA ASN A 54 26.39 8.11 -9.25
C ASN A 54 25.15 7.31 -8.81
N CYS A 55 24.02 7.97 -8.63
CA CYS A 55 22.76 7.33 -8.24
C CYS A 55 21.66 7.61 -9.27
N GLY A 56 20.83 6.61 -9.55
CA GLY A 56 19.67 6.82 -10.42
C GLY A 56 18.62 7.74 -9.79
N PRO A 57 17.66 8.26 -10.58
CA PRO A 57 16.77 9.35 -10.18
C PRO A 57 15.67 8.95 -9.19
N LYS A 58 15.47 7.66 -8.93
CA LYS A 58 14.36 7.17 -8.11
C LYS A 58 14.80 6.78 -6.70
N VAL A 59 13.86 6.84 -5.77
CA VAL A 59 14.09 6.37 -4.39
C VAL A 59 14.51 4.90 -4.37
N LEU A 60 13.98 4.08 -5.29
CA LEU A 60 14.39 2.68 -5.42
C LEU A 60 15.87 2.53 -5.78
N ASP A 61 16.41 3.41 -6.61
CA ASP A 61 17.83 3.39 -7.01
C ASP A 61 18.74 3.66 -5.81
N ILE A 62 18.33 4.60 -4.95
CA ILE A 62 19.02 4.86 -3.68
C ILE A 62 19.05 3.61 -2.78
N LEU A 63 17.90 2.92 -2.65
CA LEU A 63 17.83 1.70 -1.86
C LEU A 63 18.71 0.59 -2.43
N PHE A 64 18.80 0.48 -3.76
CA PHE A 64 19.73 -0.44 -4.40
C PHE A 64 21.18 -0.08 -4.12
N LYS A 65 21.54 1.20 -4.23
CA LYS A 65 22.90 1.66 -3.94
C LYS A 65 23.28 1.36 -2.50
N ILE A 66 22.41 1.68 -1.54
CA ILE A 66 22.62 1.33 -0.12
C ILE A 66 22.84 -0.17 0.04
N LYS A 67 21.94 -1.00 -0.52
CA LYS A 67 22.00 -2.45 -0.36
C LYS A 67 23.24 -3.09 -1.01
N ASN A 68 23.63 -2.61 -2.18
CA ASN A 68 24.70 -3.23 -2.94
C ASN A 68 26.10 -2.75 -2.52
N GLU A 69 26.22 -1.50 -2.07
CA GLU A 69 27.53 -0.87 -1.87
C GLU A 69 27.84 -0.58 -0.39
N ILE A 70 26.80 -0.39 0.46
CA ILE A 70 26.99 0.09 1.84
C ILE A 70 26.57 -0.98 2.85
N ASP A 71 25.30 -1.44 2.80
CA ASP A 71 24.75 -2.39 3.77
C ASP A 71 23.87 -3.45 3.09
N PRO A 72 24.38 -4.63 2.79
CA PRO A 72 23.65 -5.70 2.13
C PRO A 72 22.52 -6.30 2.97
N SER A 73 22.48 -6.02 4.28
CA SER A 73 21.45 -6.52 5.17
C SER A 73 20.12 -5.79 5.02
N LEU A 74 20.08 -4.61 4.37
CA LEU A 74 18.86 -3.84 4.15
C LEU A 74 17.82 -4.65 3.36
N THR A 75 16.59 -4.74 3.91
CA THR A 75 15.54 -5.58 3.35
C THR A 75 14.34 -4.76 2.88
N PHE A 76 13.99 -4.91 1.60
CA PHE A 76 12.81 -4.29 0.98
C PHE A 76 12.27 -5.14 -0.16
N ARG A 77 11.00 -4.95 -0.52
CA ARG A 77 10.38 -5.62 -1.68
C ARG A 77 10.58 -4.81 -2.94
N ARG A 78 10.82 -5.50 -4.03
CA ARG A 78 10.85 -4.92 -5.37
C ARG A 78 10.52 -5.98 -6.42
N SER A 79 10.07 -5.54 -7.59
CA SER A 79 9.86 -6.42 -8.74
C SER A 79 9.96 -5.61 -10.05
N CYS A 80 8.87 -5.03 -10.55
CA CYS A 80 8.78 -4.45 -11.90
C CYS A 80 9.65 -3.20 -12.13
N ALA A 81 9.95 -2.42 -11.11
CA ALA A 81 10.62 -1.11 -11.17
C ALA A 81 9.90 -0.02 -12.01
N HIS A 82 8.64 -0.25 -12.43
CA HIS A 82 7.87 0.60 -13.35
C HIS A 82 6.49 1.03 -12.83
N GLY A 83 6.24 0.93 -11.52
CA GLY A 83 4.95 1.34 -10.92
C GLY A 83 3.77 0.43 -11.25
N VAL A 84 4.02 -0.84 -11.62
CA VAL A 84 2.97 -1.80 -12.06
C VAL A 84 2.62 -2.82 -10.98
N CYS A 85 3.59 -3.36 -10.25
CA CYS A 85 3.36 -4.50 -9.34
C CYS A 85 3.00 -4.12 -7.89
N GLY A 86 3.21 -2.87 -7.48
CA GLY A 86 2.95 -2.41 -6.11
C GLY A 86 3.95 -2.87 -5.04
N SER A 87 4.90 -3.75 -5.36
CA SER A 87 5.80 -4.40 -4.37
C SER A 87 6.65 -3.42 -3.57
N CYS A 88 7.14 -2.34 -4.19
CA CYS A 88 8.01 -1.34 -3.57
C CYS A 88 7.24 -0.23 -2.85
N ALA A 89 6.01 -0.51 -2.42
CA ALA A 89 5.21 0.44 -1.64
C ALA A 89 5.82 0.63 -0.25
N MET A 90 6.04 1.88 0.14
CA MET A 90 6.60 2.27 1.42
C MET A 90 6.20 3.71 1.77
N ASN A 91 6.50 4.16 2.96
CA ASN A 91 6.34 5.56 3.35
C ASN A 91 7.65 6.30 3.02
N ILE A 92 7.55 7.30 2.17
CA ILE A 92 8.66 8.10 1.69
C ILE A 92 8.41 9.54 2.13
N ASP A 93 9.20 10.01 3.05
CA ASP A 93 9.11 11.37 3.62
C ASP A 93 7.68 11.74 4.10
N GLY A 94 7.06 10.83 4.85
CA GLY A 94 5.71 10.98 5.39
C GLY A 94 4.57 10.62 4.45
N VAL A 95 4.83 10.36 3.15
CA VAL A 95 3.81 10.03 2.15
C VAL A 95 3.95 8.59 1.67
N ASN A 96 2.85 7.84 1.66
CA ASN A 96 2.85 6.50 1.10
C ASN A 96 2.93 6.53 -0.43
N GLY A 97 3.85 5.78 -0.99
CA GLY A 97 4.07 5.76 -2.43
C GLY A 97 4.91 4.57 -2.89
N LEU A 98 5.25 4.55 -4.18
CA LEU A 98 6.10 3.53 -4.77
C LEU A 98 7.52 4.06 -4.98
N ALA A 99 8.50 3.43 -4.39
CA ALA A 99 9.90 3.83 -4.50
C ALA A 99 10.42 3.85 -5.94
N CYS A 100 9.87 3.01 -6.82
CA CYS A 100 10.30 2.91 -8.22
C CYS A 100 9.82 4.04 -9.14
N ILE A 101 8.85 4.86 -8.70
CA ILE A 101 8.37 6.00 -9.50
C ILE A 101 8.58 7.35 -8.81
N LYS A 102 8.78 7.36 -7.48
CA LYS A 102 9.04 8.59 -6.74
C LYS A 102 10.46 9.07 -7.05
N SER A 103 10.57 10.29 -7.59
CA SER A 103 11.88 10.93 -7.78
C SER A 103 12.41 11.43 -6.44
N HIS A 104 13.70 11.21 -6.20
CA HIS A 104 14.34 11.77 -5.02
C HIS A 104 14.51 13.29 -5.09
N SER A 105 14.55 13.87 -6.31
CA SER A 105 14.63 15.33 -6.53
C SER A 105 13.37 16.08 -6.11
N ASP A 106 12.22 15.39 -6.01
CA ASP A 106 10.96 16.00 -5.54
C ASP A 106 10.95 16.24 -4.01
N ILE A 107 11.99 15.80 -3.31
CA ILE A 107 12.09 15.86 -1.86
C ILE A 107 13.28 16.74 -1.49
N ASN A 108 13.05 17.75 -0.69
CA ASN A 108 14.11 18.66 -0.23
C ASN A 108 14.75 18.13 1.07
N GLY A 109 16.06 18.34 1.21
CA GLY A 109 16.80 17.95 2.41
C GLY A 109 17.02 16.43 2.54
N ASP A 110 17.07 15.94 3.78
CA ASP A 110 17.25 14.54 4.09
C ASP A 110 16.04 13.72 3.62
N LEU A 111 16.27 12.48 3.22
CA LEU A 111 15.22 11.57 2.78
C LEU A 111 14.91 10.55 3.88
N ASN A 112 13.66 10.49 4.30
CA ASN A 112 13.21 9.56 5.34
C ASN A 112 12.39 8.42 4.73
N ILE A 113 12.78 7.17 4.99
CA ILE A 113 12.14 5.98 4.41
C ILE A 113 11.71 5.03 5.53
N TYR A 114 10.41 4.75 5.58
CA TYR A 114 9.77 3.86 6.53
C TYR A 114 8.97 2.76 5.83
N PRO A 115 8.67 1.63 6.49
CA PRO A 115 7.66 0.70 5.97
C PRO A 115 6.30 1.39 5.88
N LEU A 116 5.35 0.78 5.14
CA LEU A 116 3.97 1.24 5.16
C LEU A 116 3.43 1.27 6.61
N PRO A 117 2.83 2.40 7.05
CA PRO A 117 2.42 2.56 8.44
C PRO A 117 1.29 1.60 8.84
N HIS A 118 1.21 1.32 10.15
CA HIS A 118 0.17 0.48 10.76
C HIS A 118 0.07 -0.96 10.23
N LEU A 119 1.10 -1.46 9.55
CA LEU A 119 1.30 -2.87 9.28
C LEU A 119 2.31 -3.45 10.27
N LYS A 120 2.13 -4.71 10.65
CA LYS A 120 3.18 -5.44 11.36
C LYS A 120 4.41 -5.51 10.47
N VAL A 121 5.55 -5.05 10.96
CA VAL A 121 6.80 -5.13 10.21
C VAL A 121 7.32 -6.56 10.27
N VAL A 122 7.69 -7.12 9.12
CA VAL A 122 8.35 -8.43 9.01
C VAL A 122 9.85 -8.28 9.19
N LYS A 123 10.45 -7.34 8.47
CA LYS A 123 11.85 -6.92 8.59
C LYS A 123 12.04 -5.60 7.83
N ASP A 124 12.76 -4.67 8.43
CA ASP A 124 13.10 -3.35 7.85
C ASP A 124 11.88 -2.67 7.17
N LEU A 125 11.90 -2.54 5.85
CA LEU A 125 10.86 -1.87 5.06
C LEU A 125 9.72 -2.80 4.61
N ILE A 126 9.69 -4.05 5.08
CA ILE A 126 8.68 -5.04 4.70
C ILE A 126 7.56 -5.12 5.72
N GLY A 127 6.37 -4.64 5.36
CA GLY A 127 5.14 -4.85 6.11
C GLY A 127 4.45 -6.19 5.79
N ASP A 128 3.73 -6.74 6.77
CA ASP A 128 2.90 -7.94 6.60
C ASP A 128 1.56 -7.57 5.95
N LEU A 129 1.28 -8.14 4.79
CA LEU A 129 0.06 -7.94 4.02
C LEU A 129 -0.98 -9.05 4.21
N THR A 130 -0.76 -9.98 5.12
CA THR A 130 -1.64 -11.15 5.32
C THR A 130 -3.09 -10.74 5.57
N THR A 131 -3.33 -9.76 6.45
CA THR A 131 -4.67 -9.25 6.74
C THR A 131 -5.33 -8.63 5.50
N LEU A 132 -4.59 -7.82 4.74
CA LEU A 132 -5.08 -7.21 3.50
C LEU A 132 -5.52 -8.28 2.49
N TYR A 133 -4.72 -9.32 2.29
CA TYR A 133 -5.06 -10.39 1.34
C TYR A 133 -6.23 -11.26 1.82
N LYS A 134 -6.36 -11.54 3.12
CA LYS A 134 -7.55 -12.21 3.68
C LYS A 134 -8.81 -11.38 3.46
N GLN A 135 -8.74 -10.07 3.67
CA GLN A 135 -9.85 -9.17 3.39
C GLN A 135 -10.19 -9.12 1.89
N TYR A 136 -9.17 -9.11 1.02
CA TYR A 136 -9.35 -9.17 -0.43
C TYR A 136 -10.00 -10.48 -0.87
N GLU A 137 -9.56 -11.62 -0.34
CA GLU A 137 -10.18 -12.92 -0.58
C GLU A 137 -11.66 -12.94 -0.16
N SER A 138 -12.01 -12.31 0.96
CA SER A 138 -13.37 -12.28 1.51
C SER A 138 -14.41 -11.66 0.58
N ILE A 139 -14.00 -10.75 -0.31
CA ILE A 139 -14.88 -10.16 -1.33
C ILE A 139 -15.02 -11.02 -2.59
N GLN A 140 -14.34 -12.17 -2.65
CA GLN A 140 -14.36 -13.09 -3.79
C GLN A 140 -13.99 -12.39 -5.11
N PRO A 141 -12.73 -11.96 -5.27
CA PRO A 141 -12.29 -11.10 -6.37
C PRO A 141 -12.09 -11.87 -7.68
N TRP A 142 -13.11 -12.56 -8.12
CA TRP A 142 -13.18 -13.30 -9.39
C TRP A 142 -14.58 -13.19 -9.99
N LEU A 143 -14.69 -13.36 -11.31
CA LEU A 143 -15.94 -13.29 -12.01
C LEU A 143 -16.83 -14.48 -11.64
N LYS A 144 -18.07 -14.20 -11.29
CA LYS A 144 -19.11 -15.21 -11.05
C LYS A 144 -20.12 -15.16 -12.18
N VAL A 145 -20.14 -16.22 -12.95
CA VAL A 145 -21.03 -16.37 -14.11
C VAL A 145 -22.22 -17.18 -13.70
N ASP A 146 -23.42 -16.74 -14.09
CA ASP A 146 -24.62 -17.55 -13.96
C ASP A 146 -24.53 -18.71 -14.95
N GLN A 147 -24.48 -19.95 -14.43
CA GLN A 147 -24.26 -21.16 -15.24
C GLN A 147 -25.50 -21.61 -16.04
N THR A 148 -26.60 -20.87 -15.97
CA THR A 148 -27.86 -21.21 -16.64
C THR A 148 -27.82 -21.05 -18.18
N GLY A 149 -26.83 -20.34 -18.71
CA GLY A 149 -26.53 -20.27 -20.14
C GLY A 149 -25.17 -20.88 -20.42
N GLN A 150 -25.10 -22.13 -20.86
CA GLN A 150 -23.86 -22.77 -21.32
C GLN A 150 -23.38 -22.14 -22.64
N GLU A 151 -23.02 -20.87 -22.62
CA GLU A 151 -22.27 -20.32 -23.74
C GLU A 151 -20.84 -20.86 -23.65
N LYS A 152 -20.47 -21.73 -24.58
CA LYS A 152 -19.09 -22.23 -24.78
C LYS A 152 -18.13 -21.12 -25.26
N THR A 153 -18.58 -19.88 -25.29
CA THR A 153 -17.90 -18.74 -25.86
C THR A 153 -17.54 -17.71 -24.78
N GLU A 154 -16.58 -16.85 -25.05
CA GLU A 154 -16.18 -15.76 -24.19
C GLU A 154 -17.34 -14.81 -23.85
N LEU A 155 -17.45 -14.41 -22.59
CA LEU A 155 -18.43 -13.42 -22.15
C LEU A 155 -18.11 -12.04 -22.73
N LYS A 156 -18.96 -11.58 -23.62
CA LYS A 156 -18.82 -10.26 -24.26
C LYS A 156 -19.17 -9.14 -23.28
N GLN A 157 -18.49 -8.02 -23.43
CA GLN A 157 -18.76 -6.79 -22.69
C GLN A 157 -18.82 -5.62 -23.67
N SER A 158 -19.82 -4.75 -23.54
CA SER A 158 -19.90 -3.54 -24.36
C SER A 158 -18.79 -2.55 -23.96
N GLN A 159 -18.36 -1.70 -24.89
CA GLN A 159 -17.38 -0.64 -24.57
C GLN A 159 -17.90 0.26 -23.46
N LYS A 160 -19.17 0.63 -23.46
CA LYS A 160 -19.82 1.43 -22.42
C LYS A 160 -19.76 0.77 -21.03
N ASP A 161 -19.94 -0.55 -20.96
CA ASP A 161 -19.84 -1.28 -19.70
C ASP A 161 -18.37 -1.42 -19.26
N ARG A 162 -17.46 -1.60 -20.21
CA ARG A 162 -16.02 -1.62 -19.92
C ARG A 162 -15.53 -0.28 -19.35
N GLU A 163 -16.02 0.84 -19.87
CA GLU A 163 -15.69 2.18 -19.39
C GLU A 163 -16.12 2.41 -17.93
N LYS A 164 -17.20 1.77 -17.46
CA LYS A 164 -17.61 1.83 -16.04
C LYS A 164 -16.60 1.22 -15.07
N LEU A 165 -15.68 0.41 -15.55
CA LEU A 165 -14.61 -0.20 -14.76
C LEU A 165 -13.33 0.65 -14.73
N ALA A 166 -13.23 1.68 -15.57
CA ALA A 166 -12.08 2.58 -15.60
C ALA A 166 -11.90 3.29 -14.26
N GLY A 167 -10.68 3.34 -13.78
CA GLY A 167 -10.33 3.85 -12.44
C GLY A 167 -10.51 2.84 -11.30
N TYR A 168 -10.88 1.60 -11.59
CA TYR A 168 -11.05 0.55 -10.57
C TYR A 168 -10.24 -0.71 -10.87
N TYR A 169 -10.20 -1.16 -12.11
CA TYR A 169 -9.44 -2.36 -12.50
C TYR A 169 -7.93 -2.11 -12.53
N GLU A 170 -7.48 -0.86 -12.61
CA GLU A 170 -6.06 -0.48 -12.61
C GLU A 170 -5.41 -0.57 -11.21
N CYS A 171 -6.16 -0.90 -10.19
CA CYS A 171 -5.64 -1.04 -8.84
C CYS A 171 -4.62 -2.19 -8.77
N ILE A 172 -3.42 -1.87 -8.30
CA ILE A 172 -2.29 -2.78 -8.18
C ILE A 172 -2.12 -3.40 -6.78
N LEU A 173 -3.09 -3.22 -5.89
CA LEU A 173 -3.10 -3.74 -4.51
C LEU A 173 -1.84 -3.37 -3.68
N CYS A 174 -1.25 -2.22 -3.94
CA CYS A 174 -0.02 -1.77 -3.26
C CYS A 174 -0.20 -1.41 -1.78
N ALA A 175 -1.42 -1.35 -1.27
CA ALA A 175 -1.79 -0.99 0.09
C ALA A 175 -1.55 0.47 0.51
N CYS A 176 -0.97 1.34 -0.32
CA CYS A 176 -0.72 2.76 0.04
C CYS A 176 -1.97 3.46 0.59
N CYS A 177 -3.14 3.25 -0.04
CA CYS A 177 -4.40 3.87 0.36
C CYS A 177 -4.95 3.30 1.68
N SER A 178 -4.87 1.99 1.90
CA SER A 178 -5.33 1.36 3.14
C SER A 178 -4.48 1.78 4.33
N THR A 179 -3.16 1.80 4.16
CA THR A 179 -2.22 2.16 5.22
C THR A 179 -2.14 3.68 5.48
N SER A 180 -2.73 4.52 4.64
CA SER A 180 -2.90 5.96 4.89
C SER A 180 -4.27 6.32 5.49
N CYS A 181 -5.15 5.35 5.68
CA CYS A 181 -6.51 5.58 6.16
C CYS A 181 -6.61 5.46 7.69
N PRO A 182 -6.92 6.54 8.44
CA PRO A 182 -7.06 6.49 9.89
C PRO A 182 -8.10 5.46 10.36
N SER A 183 -9.22 5.33 9.65
CA SER A 183 -10.22 4.31 9.96
C SER A 183 -9.68 2.88 9.86
N TYR A 184 -8.76 2.62 8.93
CA TYR A 184 -8.10 1.32 8.80
C TYR A 184 -7.06 1.08 9.90
N TRP A 185 -6.39 2.12 10.37
CA TRP A 185 -5.42 2.00 11.46
C TRP A 185 -6.07 1.45 12.75
N TRP A 186 -7.27 1.96 13.08
CA TRP A 186 -7.97 1.61 14.31
C TRP A 186 -8.88 0.37 14.21
N ASN A 187 -9.30 0.01 12.99
CA ASN A 187 -10.27 -1.06 12.75
C ASN A 187 -9.80 -2.01 11.64
N GLY A 188 -8.50 -2.19 11.46
CA GLY A 188 -7.93 -2.99 10.37
C GLY A 188 -8.27 -4.49 10.43
N ASP A 189 -8.79 -4.96 11.57
CA ASP A 189 -9.32 -6.32 11.75
C ASP A 189 -10.70 -6.53 11.12
N LYS A 190 -11.53 -5.48 11.04
CA LYS A 190 -12.93 -5.54 10.58
C LYS A 190 -13.21 -4.69 9.34
N TYR A 191 -12.68 -3.48 9.31
CA TYR A 191 -12.87 -2.57 8.19
C TYR A 191 -12.08 -3.05 6.97
N LEU A 192 -12.77 -3.28 5.86
CA LEU A 192 -12.14 -3.79 4.62
C LEU A 192 -11.10 -2.84 4.02
N GLY A 193 -11.20 -1.56 4.35
CA GLY A 193 -10.26 -0.56 3.87
C GLY A 193 -10.45 -0.14 2.41
N PRO A 194 -9.81 0.96 2.01
CA PRO A 194 -10.02 1.56 0.70
C PRO A 194 -9.64 0.66 -0.47
N ALA A 195 -8.53 -0.08 -0.39
CA ALA A 195 -8.06 -0.94 -1.48
C ALA A 195 -9.07 -2.07 -1.78
N VAL A 196 -9.52 -2.77 -0.72
CA VAL A 196 -10.44 -3.90 -0.86
C VAL A 196 -11.83 -3.42 -1.28
N LEU A 197 -12.32 -2.30 -0.75
CA LEU A 197 -13.62 -1.74 -1.14
C LEU A 197 -13.61 -1.20 -2.57
N LEU A 198 -12.50 -0.64 -3.06
CA LEU A 198 -12.36 -0.27 -4.47
C LEU A 198 -12.46 -1.50 -5.36
N GLN A 199 -11.80 -2.58 -4.99
CA GLN A 199 -11.87 -3.86 -5.71
C GLN A 199 -13.27 -4.49 -5.61
N ALA A 200 -13.94 -4.41 -4.45
CA ALA A 200 -15.32 -4.86 -4.33
C ALA A 200 -16.24 -4.12 -5.32
N TYR A 201 -16.11 -2.80 -5.41
CA TYR A 201 -16.88 -1.99 -6.36
C TYR A 201 -16.58 -2.38 -7.81
N ARG A 202 -15.32 -2.65 -8.14
CA ARG A 202 -14.94 -3.13 -9.49
C ARG A 202 -15.73 -4.38 -9.87
N TRP A 203 -15.86 -5.36 -8.96
CA TRP A 203 -16.61 -6.60 -9.23
C TRP A 203 -18.13 -6.40 -9.23
N ILE A 204 -18.66 -5.56 -8.32
CA ILE A 204 -20.08 -5.19 -8.27
C ILE A 204 -20.52 -4.50 -9.56
N ASN A 205 -19.61 -3.75 -10.21
CA ASN A 205 -19.92 -2.95 -11.40
C ASN A 205 -19.60 -3.67 -12.73
N ASP A 206 -19.05 -4.89 -12.68
CA ASP A 206 -18.77 -5.67 -13.88
C ASP A 206 -20.08 -6.24 -14.44
N SER A 207 -20.44 -5.88 -15.66
CA SER A 207 -21.69 -6.29 -16.31
C SER A 207 -21.79 -7.79 -16.60
N ARG A 208 -20.66 -8.49 -16.53
CA ARG A 208 -20.58 -9.94 -16.76
C ARG A 208 -20.78 -10.74 -15.48
N ASP A 209 -20.77 -10.06 -14.30
CA ASP A 209 -20.93 -10.71 -13.00
C ASP A 209 -22.40 -10.88 -12.64
N GLY A 210 -22.81 -12.14 -12.40
CA GLY A 210 -24.19 -12.51 -12.06
C GLY A 210 -24.54 -12.32 -10.56
N ASP A 211 -23.56 -12.03 -9.71
CA ASP A 211 -23.74 -12.11 -8.25
C ASP A 211 -23.73 -10.75 -7.52
N LYS A 212 -24.12 -9.72 -8.22
CA LYS A 212 -24.09 -8.33 -7.74
C LYS A 212 -24.78 -8.14 -6.38
N LYS A 213 -25.97 -8.75 -6.20
CA LYS A 213 -26.75 -8.61 -4.94
C LYS A 213 -26.02 -9.23 -3.76
N GLU A 214 -25.46 -10.43 -3.93
CA GLU A 214 -24.71 -11.11 -2.87
C GLU A 214 -23.39 -10.39 -2.57
N ARG A 215 -22.72 -9.82 -3.56
CA ARG A 215 -21.55 -8.97 -3.34
C ARG A 215 -21.86 -7.75 -2.50
N LEU A 216 -22.97 -7.06 -2.79
CA LEU A 216 -23.44 -5.94 -1.98
C LEU A 216 -23.73 -6.36 -0.54
N LYS A 217 -24.44 -7.48 -0.32
CA LYS A 217 -24.70 -8.01 1.03
C LYS A 217 -23.40 -8.29 1.81
N LYS A 218 -22.40 -8.87 1.16
CA LYS A 218 -21.11 -9.22 1.82
C LYS A 218 -20.36 -8.01 2.37
N VAL A 219 -20.49 -6.87 1.72
CA VAL A 219 -19.85 -5.61 2.15
C VAL A 219 -20.77 -4.73 2.99
N ALA A 220 -22.08 -4.99 3.00
CA ALA A 220 -23.12 -4.24 3.72
C ALA A 220 -23.08 -4.49 5.23
N ASP A 221 -21.99 -4.13 5.86
CA ASP A 221 -21.78 -4.31 7.29
C ASP A 221 -21.27 -3.01 7.89
N GLU A 222 -21.73 -2.69 9.11
CA GLU A 222 -21.40 -1.45 9.80
C GLU A 222 -19.88 -1.25 9.95
N LEU A 223 -19.17 -2.30 10.26
CA LEU A 223 -17.73 -2.24 10.48
C LEU A 223 -16.94 -2.39 9.17
N LYS A 224 -17.43 -3.21 8.22
CA LYS A 224 -16.74 -3.46 6.95
C LYS A 224 -16.75 -2.28 5.98
N LEU A 225 -17.88 -1.57 5.86
CA LEU A 225 -18.09 -0.50 4.87
C LEU A 225 -18.20 0.89 5.52
N TYR A 226 -19.05 1.00 6.54
CA TYR A 226 -19.47 2.32 7.04
C TYR A 226 -18.45 3.00 7.95
N ARG A 227 -17.34 2.34 8.29
CA ARG A 227 -16.17 2.98 8.92
C ARG A 227 -15.44 3.98 8.02
N CYS A 228 -15.81 4.07 6.74
CA CYS A 228 -15.33 5.13 5.87
C CYS A 228 -15.99 6.46 6.22
N HIS A 229 -15.20 7.41 6.69
CA HIS A 229 -15.62 8.80 7.03
C HIS A 229 -15.23 9.81 5.96
N THR A 230 -14.85 9.36 4.77
CA THR A 230 -14.52 10.23 3.61
C THR A 230 -13.38 11.23 3.90
N ILE A 231 -12.35 10.80 4.63
CA ILE A 231 -11.16 11.61 4.98
C ILE A 231 -10.29 11.93 3.75
N MET A 232 -10.42 11.16 2.67
CA MET A 232 -9.75 11.31 1.37
C MET A 232 -8.24 10.98 1.32
N ASN A 233 -7.58 10.64 2.42
CA ASN A 233 -6.17 10.24 2.41
C ASN A 233 -5.88 9.12 1.41
N CYS A 234 -6.82 8.18 1.26
CA CYS A 234 -6.70 7.06 0.32
C CYS A 234 -6.59 7.50 -1.15
N THR A 235 -7.28 8.56 -1.52
CA THR A 235 -7.23 9.13 -2.88
C THR A 235 -5.92 9.87 -3.10
N ASN A 236 -5.48 10.65 -2.11
CA ASN A 236 -4.26 11.45 -2.20
C ASN A 236 -2.98 10.58 -2.24
N SER A 237 -3.00 9.44 -1.54
CA SER A 237 -1.85 8.52 -1.48
C SER A 237 -1.82 7.47 -2.59
N CYS A 238 -2.79 7.45 -3.50
CA CYS A 238 -2.83 6.44 -4.55
C CYS A 238 -1.79 6.71 -5.65
N PRO A 239 -0.74 5.86 -5.82
CA PRO A 239 0.29 6.08 -6.83
C PRO A 239 -0.20 5.88 -8.27
N LYS A 240 -1.43 5.36 -8.45
CA LYS A 240 -2.10 5.21 -9.75
C LYS A 240 -3.15 6.31 -9.99
N GLY A 241 -3.30 7.29 -9.09
CA GLY A 241 -4.29 8.36 -9.22
C GLY A 241 -5.75 7.90 -9.15
N LEU A 242 -6.02 6.72 -8.55
CA LEU A 242 -7.37 6.19 -8.41
C LEU A 242 -8.12 6.86 -7.26
N ASN A 243 -9.46 6.75 -7.28
CA ASN A 243 -10.31 7.32 -6.25
C ASN A 243 -11.09 6.24 -5.46
N PRO A 244 -10.49 5.64 -4.41
CA PRO A 244 -11.17 4.67 -3.57
C PRO A 244 -12.38 5.24 -2.83
N ALA A 245 -12.34 6.51 -2.43
CA ALA A 245 -13.45 7.14 -1.74
C ALA A 245 -14.71 7.23 -2.61
N LYS A 246 -14.55 7.51 -3.93
CA LYS A 246 -15.66 7.48 -4.89
C LYS A 246 -16.26 6.08 -5.01
N ALA A 247 -15.43 5.04 -5.07
CA ALA A 247 -15.89 3.65 -5.11
C ALA A 247 -16.73 3.29 -3.88
N ILE A 248 -16.24 3.64 -2.69
CA ILE A 248 -16.94 3.41 -1.41
C ILE A 248 -18.28 4.17 -1.37
N GLY A 249 -18.28 5.44 -1.77
CA GLY A 249 -19.50 6.25 -1.87
C GLY A 249 -20.53 5.65 -2.82
N SER A 250 -20.07 5.10 -3.95
CA SER A 250 -20.94 4.41 -4.91
C SER A 250 -21.54 3.11 -4.35
N ILE A 251 -20.79 2.32 -3.59
CA ILE A 251 -21.33 1.13 -2.90
C ILE A 251 -22.42 1.57 -1.91
N LYS A 252 -22.14 2.58 -1.06
CA LYS A 252 -23.11 3.11 -0.11
C LYS A 252 -24.41 3.58 -0.78
N LYS A 253 -24.29 4.29 -1.91
CA LYS A 253 -25.43 4.74 -2.71
C LYS A 253 -26.23 3.55 -3.23
N MET A 254 -25.58 2.52 -3.78
CA MET A 254 -26.26 1.32 -4.28
C MET A 254 -27.05 0.63 -3.17
N LEU A 255 -26.50 0.51 -1.95
CA LEU A 255 -27.19 -0.09 -0.81
C LEU A 255 -28.36 0.73 -0.31
N ALA A 256 -28.34 2.05 -0.46
CA ALA A 256 -29.44 2.92 -0.06
C ALA A 256 -30.61 2.94 -1.08
N THR A 257 -30.36 2.46 -2.31
CA THR A 257 -31.33 2.48 -3.42
C THR A 257 -31.79 1.09 -3.87
N SER A 258 -31.30 0.02 -3.22
CA SER A 258 -31.63 -1.38 -3.52
C SER A 258 -32.82 -1.91 -2.71
#